data_41990fe112dfb512518ee6729215db4c
#
_entry.id   41990fe112dfb512518ee6729215db4c
#
_cell.length_a   1.000
_cell.length_b   1.000
_cell.length_c   1.000
_cell.angle_alpha   90.00
_cell.angle_beta   90.00
_cell.angle_gamma   90.00
#
_symmetry.space_group_name_H-M   'P 1'
#
loop_
_entity.id
_entity.type
_entity.pdbx_description
1 polymer ?
#
loop_
_entity_poly.entity_id
_entity_poly.type
_entity_poly.pdbx_seq_one_letter_code
_entity_poly.pdbx_strand_id
1 'polypeptide(L)'
;LAIGFIIHIIWASVLTLQNQKARPVKYALRNQSQNATWASRNMYILGAMVLIFLVIHLYNFWWNIKFPSLGTPLSAITVGGVEMEDTYTLVSSLFESSIVYCLIYILGAVLVGLHITHGFWSAFQTIGFSNDIWRKRLECLAYFFAIVFAVGFSIIPLYFIAGLGN
;
A
#
# COMPACT_ATOMS: atom_id res chain seq x y z
N LEU A 1 12.16 4.96 -8.41
CA LEU A 1 11.05 4.36 -7.65
C LEU A 1 9.93 3.91 -8.59
N ALA A 2 9.35 4.80 -9.43
CA ALA A 2 8.24 4.47 -10.34
C ALA A 2 8.55 3.27 -11.27
N ILE A 3 9.74 3.23 -11.87
CA ILE A 3 10.18 2.12 -12.71
C ILE A 3 10.16 0.79 -11.95
N GLY A 4 10.59 0.78 -10.68
CA GLY A 4 10.55 -0.41 -9.84
C GLY A 4 9.12 -0.93 -9.61
N PHE A 5 8.15 -0.03 -9.37
CA PHE A 5 6.74 -0.41 -9.26
C PHE A 5 6.19 -0.97 -10.58
N ILE A 6 6.51 -0.35 -11.71
CA ILE A 6 6.07 -0.81 -13.03
C ILE A 6 6.61 -2.22 -13.31
N ILE A 7 7.90 -2.46 -13.09
CA ILE A 7 8.52 -3.78 -13.27
C ILE A 7 7.86 -4.80 -12.32
N HIS A 8 7.64 -4.45 -11.06
CA HIS A 8 6.99 -5.33 -10.08
C HIS A 8 5.58 -5.74 -10.54
N ILE A 9 4.77 -4.78 -10.99
CA ILE A 9 3.39 -5.03 -11.44
C ILE A 9 3.38 -5.93 -12.69
N ILE A 10 4.20 -5.61 -13.70
CA ILE A 10 4.29 -6.40 -14.92
C ILE A 10 4.75 -7.82 -14.61
N TRP A 11 5.82 -7.98 -13.82
CA TRP A 11 6.36 -9.28 -13.48
C TRP A 11 5.38 -10.14 -12.68
N ALA A 12 4.72 -9.57 -11.67
CA ALA A 12 3.68 -10.24 -10.90
C ALA A 12 2.52 -10.71 -11.78
N SER A 13 2.10 -9.89 -12.76
CA SER A 13 1.04 -10.22 -13.70
C SER A 13 1.46 -11.36 -14.63
N VAL A 14 2.67 -11.31 -15.19
CA VAL A 14 3.21 -12.39 -16.05
C VAL A 14 3.26 -13.70 -15.28
N LEU A 15 3.83 -13.71 -14.08
CA LEU A 15 3.91 -14.92 -13.25
C LEU A 15 2.53 -15.48 -12.89
N THR A 16 1.57 -14.60 -12.57
CA THR A 16 0.20 -15.02 -12.26
C THR A 16 -0.46 -15.70 -13.45
N LEU A 17 -0.34 -15.13 -14.65
CA LEU A 17 -0.88 -15.70 -15.88
C LEU A 17 -0.21 -17.05 -16.23
N GLN A 18 1.11 -17.13 -16.10
CA GLN A 18 1.85 -18.39 -16.31
C GLN A 18 1.39 -19.48 -15.34
N ASN A 19 1.25 -19.15 -14.04
CA ASN A 19 0.78 -20.09 -13.03
C ASN A 19 -0.66 -20.56 -13.27
N GLN A 20 -1.55 -19.67 -13.73
CA GLN A 20 -2.91 -20.03 -14.08
C GLN A 20 -2.94 -20.97 -15.29
N LYS A 21 -2.13 -20.68 -16.31
CA LYS A 21 -2.02 -21.52 -17.52
C LYS A 21 -1.42 -22.90 -17.22
N ALA A 22 -0.44 -22.97 -16.32
CA ALA A 22 0.21 -24.23 -15.93
C ALA A 22 -0.72 -25.17 -15.13
N ARG A 23 -1.84 -24.64 -14.58
CA ARG A 23 -2.79 -25.41 -13.75
C ARG A 23 -4.23 -25.25 -14.22
N PRO A 24 -4.60 -25.81 -15.38
CA PRO A 24 -5.95 -25.68 -15.93
C PRO A 24 -7.01 -26.40 -15.09
N VAL A 25 -6.62 -27.45 -14.35
CA VAL A 25 -7.51 -28.21 -13.46
C VAL A 25 -7.24 -27.86 -12.00
N LYS A 26 -8.28 -27.41 -11.30
CA LYS A 26 -8.21 -27.12 -9.86
C LYS A 26 -8.15 -28.41 -9.06
N TYR A 27 -7.40 -28.43 -7.95
CA TYR A 27 -7.39 -29.58 -7.04
C TYR A 27 -8.79 -29.86 -6.48
N ALA A 28 -9.23 -31.13 -6.54
CA ALA A 28 -10.50 -31.58 -5.97
C ALA A 28 -10.51 -31.49 -4.43
N LEU A 29 -9.34 -31.71 -3.81
CA LEU A 29 -9.14 -31.56 -2.36
C LEU A 29 -8.10 -30.46 -2.11
N ARG A 30 -8.54 -29.37 -1.48
CA ARG A 30 -7.66 -28.28 -1.05
C ARG A 30 -7.38 -28.42 0.45
N ASN A 31 -6.28 -29.04 0.82
CA ASN A 31 -5.77 -28.93 2.18
C ASN A 31 -5.04 -27.58 2.32
N GLN A 32 -5.84 -26.52 2.46
CA GLN A 32 -5.38 -25.13 2.29
C GLN A 32 -4.63 -24.60 3.51
N SER A 33 -4.77 -25.22 4.67
CA SER A 33 -4.27 -24.66 5.93
C SER A 33 -2.78 -24.93 6.19
N GLN A 34 -2.19 -25.94 5.56
CA GLN A 34 -0.83 -26.38 5.88
C GLN A 34 0.29 -25.70 5.07
N ASN A 35 0.01 -25.16 3.88
CA ASN A 35 1.07 -24.77 2.94
C ASN A 35 1.09 -23.31 2.47
N ALA A 36 0.06 -22.51 2.73
CA ALA A 36 0.04 -21.10 2.29
C ALA A 36 -0.91 -20.24 3.12
N THR A 37 -0.46 -19.02 3.49
CA THR A 37 -1.29 -18.03 4.19
C THR A 37 -2.41 -17.49 3.28
N TRP A 38 -3.45 -16.90 3.87
CA TRP A 38 -4.51 -16.23 3.11
C TRP A 38 -3.94 -15.11 2.21
N ALA A 39 -3.02 -14.29 2.74
CA ALA A 39 -2.36 -13.22 2.00
C ALA A 39 -1.58 -13.76 0.80
N SER A 40 -0.83 -14.86 0.96
CA SER A 40 -0.11 -15.52 -0.13
C SER A 40 -1.03 -15.94 -1.28
N ARG A 41 -2.19 -16.55 -0.94
CA ARG A 41 -3.14 -17.03 -1.94
C ARG A 41 -3.86 -15.91 -2.71
N ASN A 42 -4.02 -14.75 -2.06
CA ASN A 42 -4.74 -13.60 -2.63
C ASN A 42 -3.79 -12.44 -2.99
N MET A 43 -2.48 -12.71 -3.08
CA MET A 43 -1.46 -11.68 -3.26
C MET A 43 -1.70 -10.82 -4.51
N TYR A 44 -2.12 -11.41 -5.62
CA TYR A 44 -2.39 -10.66 -6.85
C TYR A 44 -3.60 -9.72 -6.70
N ILE A 45 -4.66 -10.19 -6.04
CA ILE A 45 -5.85 -9.37 -5.76
C ILE A 45 -5.50 -8.25 -4.77
N LEU A 46 -4.76 -8.58 -3.70
CA LEU A 46 -4.26 -7.56 -2.76
C LEU A 46 -3.40 -6.52 -3.47
N GLY A 47 -2.50 -6.95 -4.35
CA GLY A 47 -1.68 -6.05 -5.16
C GLY A 47 -2.49 -5.14 -6.08
N ALA A 48 -3.54 -5.67 -6.71
CA ALA A 48 -4.45 -4.89 -7.54
C ALA A 48 -5.21 -3.83 -6.72
N MET A 49 -5.68 -4.19 -5.53
CA MET A 49 -6.34 -3.23 -4.61
C MET A 49 -5.38 -2.15 -4.13
N VAL A 50 -4.14 -2.52 -3.79
CA VAL A 50 -3.08 -1.55 -3.43
C VAL A 50 -2.74 -0.63 -4.60
N LEU A 51 -2.75 -1.14 -5.85
CA LEU A 51 -2.53 -0.32 -7.04
C LEU A 51 -3.65 0.71 -7.24
N ILE A 52 -4.92 0.30 -7.07
CA ILE A 52 -6.06 1.23 -7.12
C ILE A 52 -5.90 2.32 -6.06
N PHE A 53 -5.58 1.93 -4.83
CA PHE A 53 -5.32 2.88 -3.76
C PHE A 53 -4.14 3.82 -4.08
N LEU A 54 -3.06 3.28 -4.64
CA LEU A 54 -1.89 4.09 -5.04
C LEU A 54 -2.27 5.15 -6.08
N VAL A 55 -3.11 4.82 -7.06
CA VAL A 55 -3.60 5.80 -8.06
C VAL A 55 -4.40 6.91 -7.38
N ILE A 56 -5.31 6.56 -6.46
CA ILE A 56 -6.08 7.55 -5.69
C ILE A 56 -5.13 8.45 -4.86
N HIS A 57 -4.17 7.84 -4.18
CA HIS A 57 -3.18 8.55 -3.35
C HIS A 57 -2.31 9.51 -4.17
N LEU A 58 -1.81 9.05 -5.32
CA LEU A 58 -1.01 9.88 -6.21
C LEU A 58 -1.83 11.03 -6.80
N TYR A 59 -3.09 10.79 -7.15
CA TYR A 59 -3.99 11.84 -7.64
C TYR A 59 -4.26 12.88 -6.56
N ASN A 60 -4.65 12.46 -5.35
CA ASN A 60 -5.02 13.38 -4.28
C ASN A 60 -3.85 14.22 -3.74
N PHE A 61 -2.63 13.69 -3.73
CA PHE A 61 -1.48 14.39 -3.16
C PHE A 61 -0.41 14.73 -4.20
N TRP A 62 0.21 13.74 -4.82
CA TRP A 62 1.34 13.99 -5.71
C TRP A 62 0.98 14.86 -6.91
N TRP A 63 -0.17 14.60 -7.53
CA TRP A 63 -0.64 15.38 -8.68
C TRP A 63 -0.90 16.84 -8.29
N ASN A 64 -1.61 17.08 -7.20
CA ASN A 64 -1.92 18.42 -6.73
C ASN A 64 -0.66 19.22 -6.34
N ILE A 65 0.34 18.54 -5.74
CA ILE A 65 1.62 19.18 -5.39
C ILE A 65 2.46 19.48 -6.64
N LYS A 66 2.49 18.58 -7.63
CA LYS A 66 3.35 18.74 -8.82
C LYS A 66 2.74 19.57 -9.93
N PHE A 67 1.44 19.63 -10.01
CA PHE A 67 0.69 20.33 -11.05
C PHE A 67 -0.38 21.24 -10.45
N PRO A 68 -0.01 22.25 -9.63
CA PRO A 68 -0.97 23.10 -8.92
C PRO A 68 -1.88 23.89 -9.87
N SER A 69 -1.43 24.18 -11.11
CA SER A 69 -2.23 24.84 -12.14
C SER A 69 -3.31 23.96 -12.77
N LEU A 70 -3.21 22.63 -12.64
CA LEU A 70 -4.16 21.65 -13.19
C LEU A 70 -4.96 20.94 -12.09
N GLY A 71 -4.55 21.09 -10.84
CA GLY A 71 -5.16 20.50 -9.64
C GLY A 71 -5.75 21.56 -8.72
N THR A 72 -5.78 21.27 -7.43
CA THR A 72 -6.15 22.25 -6.40
C THR A 72 -4.97 23.18 -6.14
N PRO A 73 -5.09 24.48 -6.38
CA PRO A 73 -4.00 25.42 -6.10
C PRO A 73 -3.64 25.39 -4.61
N LEU A 74 -2.38 25.17 -4.30
CA LEU A 74 -1.87 25.25 -2.94
C LEU A 74 -1.44 26.69 -2.64
N SER A 75 -1.80 27.19 -1.47
CA SER A 75 -1.30 28.48 -0.99
C SER A 75 0.16 28.33 -0.58
N ALA A 76 0.94 29.37 -0.80
CA ALA A 76 2.30 29.45 -0.25
C ALA A 76 2.22 29.88 1.22
N ILE A 77 2.98 29.21 2.07
CA ILE A 77 3.18 29.57 3.47
C ILE A 77 4.66 29.82 3.74
N THR A 78 4.95 30.74 4.63
CA THR A 78 6.33 31.04 5.03
C THR A 78 6.61 30.45 6.41
N VAL A 79 7.52 29.46 6.46
CA VAL A 79 7.95 28.85 7.71
C VAL A 79 9.45 29.08 7.90
N GLY A 80 9.82 29.77 8.98
CA GLY A 80 11.22 30.08 9.28
C GLY A 80 11.91 30.94 8.21
N GLY A 81 11.15 31.76 7.46
CA GLY A 81 11.68 32.59 6.37
C GLY A 81 11.84 31.87 5.02
N VAL A 82 11.40 30.61 4.92
CA VAL A 82 11.39 29.83 3.69
C VAL A 82 9.96 29.70 3.18
N GLU A 83 9.73 30.05 1.93
CA GLU A 83 8.45 29.88 1.25
C GLU A 83 8.28 28.42 0.84
N MET A 84 7.14 27.81 1.20
CA MET A 84 6.81 26.42 0.87
C MET A 84 5.31 26.25 0.62
N GLU A 85 4.95 25.17 -0.08
CA GLU A 85 3.55 24.83 -0.35
C GLU A 85 2.85 24.33 0.92
N ASP A 86 1.61 24.79 1.15
CA ASP A 86 0.77 24.37 2.29
C ASP A 86 0.17 22.96 2.05
N THR A 87 1.00 21.97 2.29
CA THR A 87 0.57 20.56 2.20
C THR A 87 -0.33 20.13 3.35
N TYR A 88 -0.31 20.85 4.49
CA TYR A 88 -1.23 20.59 5.60
C TYR A 88 -2.66 20.86 5.20
N THR A 89 -2.94 22.03 4.61
CA THR A 89 -4.27 22.38 4.11
C THR A 89 -4.76 21.39 3.04
N LEU A 90 -3.88 20.86 2.19
CA LEU A 90 -4.26 19.81 1.23
C LEU A 90 -4.74 18.54 1.92
N VAL A 91 -4.04 18.08 2.97
CA VAL A 91 -4.38 16.87 3.71
C VAL A 91 -5.63 17.07 4.56
N SER A 92 -5.70 18.18 5.31
CA SER A 92 -6.85 18.49 6.19
C SER A 92 -8.13 18.66 5.38
N SER A 93 -8.12 19.44 4.30
CA SER A 93 -9.28 19.66 3.45
C SER A 93 -9.84 18.36 2.86
N LEU A 94 -8.98 17.40 2.49
CA LEU A 94 -9.42 16.10 1.98
C LEU A 94 -10.14 15.28 3.07
N PHE A 95 -9.57 15.19 4.26
CA PHE A 95 -10.09 14.33 5.32
C PHE A 95 -11.24 14.96 6.11
N GLU A 96 -11.27 16.28 6.28
CA GLU A 96 -12.38 17.00 6.90
C GLU A 96 -13.62 17.05 6.00
N SER A 97 -13.43 17.13 4.68
CA SER A 97 -14.55 17.24 3.74
C SER A 97 -15.32 15.93 3.57
N SER A 98 -14.70 14.77 3.84
CA SER A 98 -15.34 13.49 3.52
C SER A 98 -14.83 12.32 4.36
N ILE A 99 -15.71 11.78 5.20
CA ILE A 99 -15.47 10.53 5.93
C ILE A 99 -15.20 9.35 4.99
N VAL A 100 -15.73 9.38 3.77
CA VAL A 100 -15.50 8.32 2.78
C VAL A 100 -14.02 8.27 2.39
N TYR A 101 -13.37 9.43 2.20
CA TYR A 101 -11.92 9.46 1.96
C TYR A 101 -11.14 8.95 3.17
N CYS A 102 -11.51 9.30 4.39
CA CYS A 102 -10.88 8.75 5.58
C CYS A 102 -10.94 7.21 5.59
N LEU A 103 -12.11 6.63 5.31
CA LEU A 103 -12.30 5.18 5.27
C LEU A 103 -11.50 4.52 4.13
N ILE A 104 -11.45 5.13 2.94
CA ILE A 104 -10.63 4.65 1.82
C ILE A 104 -9.15 4.63 2.20
N TYR A 105 -8.65 5.66 2.89
CA TYR A 105 -7.25 5.74 3.30
C TYR A 105 -6.90 4.77 4.41
N ILE A 106 -7.79 4.56 5.39
CA ILE A 106 -7.62 3.51 6.41
C ILE A 106 -7.60 2.12 5.75
N LEU A 107 -8.56 1.85 4.86
CA LEU A 107 -8.60 0.59 4.12
C LEU A 107 -7.32 0.41 3.29
N GLY A 108 -6.87 1.45 2.59
CA GLY A 108 -5.63 1.45 1.82
C GLY A 108 -4.41 1.11 2.67
N ALA A 109 -4.28 1.72 3.85
CA ALA A 109 -3.20 1.45 4.80
C ALA A 109 -3.20 -0.02 5.26
N VAL A 110 -4.38 -0.57 5.58
CA VAL A 110 -4.54 -1.99 5.95
C VAL A 110 -4.18 -2.91 4.78
N LEU A 111 -4.62 -2.60 3.55
CA LEU A 111 -4.29 -3.38 2.35
C LEU A 111 -2.79 -3.39 2.06
N VAL A 112 -2.10 -2.26 2.21
CA VAL A 112 -0.63 -2.17 2.12
C VAL A 112 0.02 -3.05 3.18
N GLY A 113 -0.45 -2.98 4.44
CA GLY A 113 0.03 -3.84 5.52
C GLY A 113 -0.12 -5.33 5.17
N LEU A 114 -1.30 -5.76 4.74
CA LEU A 114 -1.55 -7.15 4.32
C LEU A 114 -0.68 -7.56 3.12
N HIS A 115 -0.45 -6.68 2.18
CA HIS A 115 0.44 -6.94 1.04
C HIS A 115 1.90 -7.14 1.48
N ILE A 116 2.37 -6.35 2.45
CA ILE A 116 3.72 -6.45 3.01
C ILE A 116 3.91 -7.73 3.81
N THR A 117 2.91 -8.22 4.56
CA THR A 117 3.05 -9.44 5.39
C THR A 117 3.60 -10.64 4.63
N HIS A 118 3.26 -10.75 3.35
CA HIS A 118 3.80 -11.80 2.48
C HIS A 118 4.87 -11.29 1.51
N GLY A 119 4.65 -10.12 0.91
CA GLY A 119 5.51 -9.57 -0.14
C GLY A 119 6.95 -9.35 0.34
N PHE A 120 7.13 -8.87 1.58
CA PHE A 120 8.45 -8.55 2.11
C PHE A 120 9.36 -9.79 2.17
N TRP A 121 8.98 -10.84 2.90
CA TRP A 121 9.85 -12.00 3.04
C TRP A 121 9.96 -12.83 1.74
N SER A 122 8.91 -12.85 0.91
CA SER A 122 8.94 -13.59 -0.36
C SER A 122 9.90 -12.97 -1.38
N ALA A 123 10.14 -11.66 -1.32
CA ALA A 123 11.17 -11.00 -2.13
C ALA A 123 12.57 -11.57 -1.83
N PHE A 124 12.90 -11.79 -0.55
CA PHE A 124 14.18 -12.42 -0.16
C PHE A 124 14.28 -13.88 -0.59
N GLN A 125 13.16 -14.60 -0.62
CA GLN A 125 13.11 -15.95 -1.15
C GLN A 125 13.44 -15.97 -2.66
N THR A 126 12.88 -15.01 -3.42
CA THR A 126 13.07 -14.91 -4.86
C THR A 126 14.55 -14.68 -5.24
N ILE A 127 15.29 -13.92 -4.45
CA ILE A 127 16.72 -13.66 -4.65
C ILE A 127 17.62 -14.72 -4.02
N GLY A 128 17.08 -15.82 -3.49
CA GLY A 128 17.83 -16.92 -2.93
C GLY A 128 18.34 -16.71 -1.49
N PHE A 129 17.88 -15.68 -0.80
CA PHE A 129 18.32 -15.33 0.57
C PHE A 129 17.44 -15.97 1.65
N SER A 130 16.76 -17.07 1.35
CA SER A 130 15.83 -17.73 2.26
C SER A 130 16.35 -19.09 2.68
N ASN A 131 16.52 -19.27 3.99
CA ASN A 131 16.64 -20.54 4.66
C ASN A 131 15.67 -20.57 5.86
N ASP A 132 15.51 -21.72 6.53
CA ASP A 132 14.52 -21.91 7.61
C ASP A 132 14.69 -20.91 8.77
N ILE A 133 15.93 -20.50 9.08
CA ILE A 133 16.21 -19.55 10.15
C ILE A 133 15.88 -18.13 9.70
N TRP A 134 16.36 -17.72 8.53
CA TRP A 134 16.12 -16.39 8.01
C TRP A 134 14.68 -16.15 7.63
N ARG A 135 13.98 -17.16 7.12
CA ARG A 135 12.55 -17.07 6.80
C ARG A 135 11.72 -16.61 7.98
N LYS A 136 11.89 -17.24 9.15
CA LYS A 136 11.15 -16.85 10.38
C LYS A 136 11.45 -15.42 10.80
N ARG A 137 12.70 -14.98 10.69
CA ARG A 137 13.11 -13.60 11.01
C ARG A 137 12.52 -12.59 10.04
N LEU A 138 12.54 -12.88 8.74
CA LEU A 138 11.98 -12.03 7.71
C LEU A 138 10.45 -11.96 7.79
N GLU A 139 9.77 -13.04 8.14
CA GLU A 139 8.34 -13.05 8.44
C GLU A 139 8.02 -12.15 9.64
N CYS A 140 8.79 -12.22 10.72
CA CYS A 140 8.63 -11.33 11.88
C CYS A 140 8.81 -9.86 11.51
N LEU A 141 9.84 -9.54 10.72
CA LEU A 141 10.06 -8.18 10.20
C LEU A 141 8.92 -7.73 9.27
N ALA A 142 8.40 -8.63 8.44
CA ALA A 142 7.26 -8.34 7.57
C ALA A 142 6.02 -7.94 8.38
N TYR A 143 5.69 -8.66 9.44
CA TYR A 143 4.59 -8.30 10.34
C TYR A 143 4.85 -6.99 11.08
N PHE A 144 6.07 -6.76 11.55
CA PHE A 144 6.43 -5.50 12.18
C PHE A 144 6.19 -4.30 11.24
N PHE A 145 6.72 -4.35 10.01
CA PHE A 145 6.50 -3.29 9.03
C PHE A 145 5.02 -3.17 8.63
N ALA A 146 4.32 -4.29 8.47
CA ALA A 146 2.90 -4.29 8.16
C ALA A 146 2.07 -3.54 9.21
N ILE A 147 2.33 -3.78 10.49
CA ILE A 147 1.66 -3.11 11.60
C ILE A 147 2.04 -1.62 11.62
N VAL A 148 3.34 -1.30 11.50
CA VAL A 148 3.81 0.09 11.51
C VAL A 148 3.16 0.90 10.39
N PHE A 149 3.09 0.37 9.18
CA PHE A 149 2.45 1.08 8.07
C PHE A 149 0.93 1.13 8.20
N ALA A 150 0.27 0.02 8.54
CA ALA A 150 -1.18 0.01 8.69
C ALA A 150 -1.64 0.97 9.79
N VAL A 151 -1.03 0.92 10.96
CA VAL A 151 -1.38 1.80 12.10
C VAL A 151 -0.92 3.23 11.84
N GLY A 152 0.35 3.42 11.46
CA GLY A 152 0.94 4.75 11.28
C GLY A 152 0.20 5.59 10.24
N PHE A 153 -0.15 5.00 9.10
CA PHE A 153 -0.91 5.74 8.09
C PHE A 153 -2.41 5.87 8.42
N SER A 154 -2.98 4.94 9.21
CA SER A 154 -4.38 5.06 9.64
C SER A 154 -4.59 6.14 10.71
N ILE A 155 -3.57 6.47 11.49
CA ILE A 155 -3.66 7.53 12.53
C ILE A 155 -4.03 8.88 11.90
N ILE A 156 -3.54 9.20 10.71
CA ILE A 156 -3.79 10.48 10.05
C ILE A 156 -5.29 10.68 9.78
N PRO A 157 -5.98 9.84 8.99
CA PRO A 157 -7.41 10.02 8.78
C PRO A 157 -8.23 9.84 10.07
N LEU A 158 -7.80 8.99 11.02
CA LEU A 158 -8.46 8.84 12.31
C LEU A 158 -8.40 10.11 13.15
N TYR A 159 -7.31 10.87 13.09
CA TYR A 159 -7.16 12.17 13.75
C TYR A 159 -8.26 13.15 13.30
N PHE A 160 -8.52 13.21 11.99
CA PHE A 160 -9.59 14.06 11.44
C PHE A 160 -11.00 13.54 11.75
N ILE A 161 -11.23 12.21 11.70
CA ILE A 161 -12.52 11.61 12.14
C ILE A 161 -12.82 11.94 13.60
N ALA A 162 -11.81 11.95 14.44
CA ALA A 162 -11.98 12.29 15.87
C ALA A 162 -12.22 13.79 16.13
N GLY A 163 -12.21 14.63 15.08
CA GLY A 163 -12.38 16.08 15.21
C GLY A 163 -11.21 16.82 15.86
N LEU A 164 -10.03 16.18 15.87
CA LEU A 164 -8.81 16.77 16.46
C LEU A 164 -8.08 17.71 15.50
N GLY A 165 -8.51 17.77 14.23
CA GLY A 165 -7.96 18.65 13.20
C GLY A 165 -8.59 20.05 13.16
N ASN A 166 -9.66 20.29 13.90
CA ASN A 166 -10.42 21.55 13.94
C ASN A 166 -9.92 22.47 15.06
#